data_77ae90d4489dd1f9bbf6b6e517964285
#
_entry.id   77ae90d4489dd1f9bbf6b6e517964285
#
_cell.length_a   1.000
_cell.length_b   1.000
_cell.length_c   1.000
_cell.angle_alpha   90.00
_cell.angle_beta   90.00
_cell.angle_gamma   90.00
#
_symmetry.space_group_name_H-M   'P 1'
#
loop_
_entity.id
_entity.type
_entity.pdbx_description
1 polymer ?
#
loop_
_entity_poly.entity_id
_entity_poly.type
_entity_poly.pdbx_seq_one_letter_code
_entity_poly.pdbx_strand_id
1 'polypeptide(L)'
;MHIGSERRDTIKVRVVSTTFVVVALVVFKPFGLAQWQWMAYLHLLAIWVLGIVGCILTDALLKYLFKMPSSIEKGVGYIFRRNLCFQLINTLLISLVLCFYRHFFLSNLVEGNRLSWDNFFETLLIIAFCSFVIGLYWRFKFRSQYLAAELEETKRLNEAIKYTNTQTLTQSNNQTVKQSNNQAITLSGSTSESITLSITDLLYIESVGNYVKVYHLCNGDVRSDMLRATSKQMEETLMDYPTVVRCHRAFLVNLAQVEKIVSQSGTMQLVMQHTHDNLPVSRTNTAKVKSAFNNL
;
A
#
# COMPACT_ATOMS: atom_id res chain seq x y z
N MET A 1 -19.08 5.95 4.98
CA MET A 1 -18.45 6.74 6.07
C MET A 1 -16.97 7.08 5.84
N HIS A 2 -16.31 6.53 4.79
CA HIS A 2 -14.88 6.73 4.48
C HIS A 2 -14.50 8.11 3.90
N ILE A 3 -15.32 8.72 3.07
CA ILE A 3 -14.98 9.98 2.36
C ILE A 3 -14.74 11.18 3.29
N GLY A 4 -15.43 11.21 4.45
CA GLY A 4 -15.26 12.30 5.43
C GLY A 4 -13.94 12.25 6.21
N SER A 5 -13.35 11.08 6.42
CA SER A 5 -12.08 10.92 7.13
C SER A 5 -10.89 11.28 6.23
N GLU A 6 -10.87 10.87 4.98
CA GLU A 6 -9.83 11.22 4.00
C GLU A 6 -9.69 12.73 3.79
N ARG A 7 -10.83 13.44 3.71
CA ARG A 7 -10.83 14.90 3.56
C ARG A 7 -10.27 15.59 4.80
N ARG A 8 -10.60 15.12 6.01
CA ARG A 8 -10.06 15.66 7.27
C ARG A 8 -8.55 15.45 7.37
N ASP A 9 -8.05 14.28 6.99
CA ASP A 9 -6.64 13.97 7.06
C ASP A 9 -5.83 14.80 6.06
N THR A 10 -6.36 15.02 4.85
CA THR A 10 -5.72 15.92 3.88
C THR A 10 -5.65 17.35 4.41
N ILE A 11 -6.72 17.88 4.99
CA ILE A 11 -6.73 19.24 5.56
C ILE A 11 -5.75 19.34 6.73
N LYS A 12 -5.73 18.37 7.65
CA LYS A 12 -4.76 18.35 8.76
C LYS A 12 -3.32 18.39 8.26
N VAL A 13 -2.99 17.59 7.24
CA VAL A 13 -1.66 17.59 6.61
C VAL A 13 -1.29 18.98 6.10
N ARG A 14 -2.22 19.67 5.41
CA ARG A 14 -1.97 21.00 4.85
C ARG A 14 -1.76 22.05 5.95
N VAL A 15 -2.62 22.07 6.96
CA VAL A 15 -2.52 22.99 8.09
C VAL A 15 -1.20 22.78 8.84
N VAL A 16 -0.86 21.55 9.20
CA VAL A 16 0.39 21.26 9.91
C VAL A 16 1.61 21.65 9.10
N SER A 17 1.62 21.36 7.80
CA SER A 17 2.73 21.71 6.91
C SER A 17 2.89 23.22 6.77
N THR A 18 1.80 23.96 6.58
CA THR A 18 1.84 25.42 6.47
C THR A 18 2.26 26.07 7.79
N THR A 19 1.78 25.55 8.92
CA THR A 19 2.19 26.03 10.25
C THR A 19 3.69 25.80 10.47
N PHE A 20 4.23 24.66 10.06
CA PHE A 20 5.67 24.39 10.15
C PHE A 20 6.50 25.41 9.35
N VAL A 21 6.07 25.76 8.12
CA VAL A 21 6.75 26.78 7.31
C VAL A 21 6.74 28.12 8.03
N VAL A 22 5.60 28.53 8.58
CA VAL A 22 5.47 29.81 9.27
C VAL A 22 6.32 29.85 10.54
N VAL A 23 6.38 28.75 11.30
CA VAL A 23 7.29 28.65 12.46
C VAL A 23 8.74 28.82 12.02
N ALA A 24 9.16 28.21 10.90
CA ALA A 24 10.49 28.44 10.34
C ALA A 24 10.71 29.93 9.97
N LEU A 25 9.72 30.59 9.36
CA LEU A 25 9.79 32.01 9.05
C LEU A 25 9.86 32.91 10.31
N VAL A 26 9.22 32.52 11.42
CA VAL A 26 9.35 33.18 12.72
C VAL A 26 10.79 33.15 13.24
N VAL A 27 11.43 31.97 13.11
CA VAL A 27 12.81 31.76 13.60
C VAL A 27 13.82 32.50 12.73
N PHE A 28 13.74 32.31 11.41
CA PHE A 28 14.75 32.87 10.48
C PHE A 28 14.49 34.32 10.05
N LYS A 29 13.26 34.80 10.20
CA LYS A 29 12.81 36.16 9.82
C LYS A 29 13.37 36.63 8.46
N PRO A 30 13.22 35.85 7.38
CA PRO A 30 13.67 36.28 6.05
C PRO A 30 12.90 37.49 5.56
N PHE A 31 13.28 38.04 4.40
CA PHE A 31 12.60 39.17 3.73
C PHE A 31 12.59 40.47 4.53
N GLY A 32 13.55 40.65 5.46
CA GLY A 32 13.62 41.82 6.31
C GLY A 32 12.52 41.92 7.39
N LEU A 33 11.81 40.82 7.68
CA LEU A 33 10.77 40.79 8.72
C LEU A 33 11.27 41.22 10.10
N ALA A 34 12.57 41.10 10.38
CA ALA A 34 13.15 41.58 11.63
C ALA A 34 12.95 43.08 11.85
N GLN A 35 12.88 43.90 10.78
CA GLN A 35 12.69 45.33 10.85
C GLN A 35 11.27 45.73 11.27
N TRP A 36 10.29 44.85 11.11
CA TRP A 36 8.89 45.08 11.44
C TRP A 36 8.56 44.90 12.92
N GLN A 37 9.53 44.54 13.76
CA GLN A 37 9.34 44.32 15.20
C GLN A 37 8.11 43.46 15.50
N TRP A 38 7.17 43.90 16.31
CA TRP A 38 5.95 43.19 16.66
C TRP A 38 4.98 43.02 15.47
N MET A 39 4.96 43.98 14.52
CA MET A 39 4.12 43.87 13.31
C MET A 39 4.52 42.70 12.41
N ALA A 40 5.75 42.20 12.53
CA ALA A 40 6.19 41.00 11.82
C ALA A 40 5.25 39.81 12.08
N TYR A 41 4.70 39.64 13.27
CA TYR A 41 3.77 38.57 13.59
C TYR A 41 2.44 38.69 12.83
N LEU A 42 1.97 39.90 12.57
CA LEU A 42 0.78 40.14 11.75
C LEU A 42 1.02 39.74 10.28
N HIS A 43 2.19 40.09 9.75
CA HIS A 43 2.59 39.65 8.41
C HIS A 43 2.75 38.13 8.33
N LEU A 44 3.30 37.46 9.36
CA LEU A 44 3.41 36.02 9.43
C LEU A 44 2.04 35.33 9.49
N LEU A 45 1.08 35.91 10.22
CA LEU A 45 -0.31 35.41 10.22
C LEU A 45 -0.94 35.54 8.83
N ALA A 46 -0.75 36.67 8.14
CA ALA A 46 -1.23 36.87 6.77
C ALA A 46 -0.61 35.84 5.81
N ILE A 47 0.70 35.60 5.90
CA ILE A 47 1.41 34.58 5.12
C ILE A 47 0.87 33.18 5.42
N TRP A 48 0.54 32.88 6.67
CA TRP A 48 -0.07 31.61 7.04
C TRP A 48 -1.43 31.40 6.37
N VAL A 49 -2.30 32.42 6.40
CA VAL A 49 -3.61 32.36 5.72
C VAL A 49 -3.44 32.21 4.22
N LEU A 50 -2.56 32.96 3.59
CA LEU A 50 -2.25 32.88 2.16
C LEU A 50 -1.71 31.48 1.79
N GLY A 51 -0.88 30.90 2.65
CA GLY A 51 -0.35 29.55 2.48
C GLY A 51 -1.46 28.49 2.48
N ILE A 52 -2.42 28.57 3.41
CA ILE A 52 -3.57 27.65 3.47
C ILE A 52 -4.45 27.81 2.24
N VAL A 53 -4.79 29.05 1.86
CA VAL A 53 -5.59 29.33 0.66
C VAL A 53 -4.89 28.78 -0.60
N GLY A 54 -3.58 29.00 -0.73
CA GLY A 54 -2.78 28.45 -1.82
C GLY A 54 -2.81 26.91 -1.88
N CYS A 55 -2.70 26.26 -0.73
CA CYS A 55 -2.83 24.78 -0.67
C CYS A 55 -4.21 24.29 -1.11
N ILE A 56 -5.28 24.97 -0.70
CA ILE A 56 -6.66 24.63 -1.10
C ILE A 56 -6.83 24.84 -2.62
N LEU A 57 -6.32 25.94 -3.14
CA LEU A 57 -6.36 26.25 -4.57
C LEU A 57 -5.59 25.20 -5.39
N THR A 58 -4.40 24.82 -4.94
CA THR A 58 -3.61 23.78 -5.60
C THR A 58 -4.32 22.40 -5.59
N ASP A 59 -4.95 22.02 -4.48
CA ASP A 59 -5.74 20.80 -4.42
C ASP A 59 -6.96 20.86 -5.35
N ALA A 60 -7.60 22.03 -5.48
CA ALA A 60 -8.69 22.26 -6.44
C ALA A 60 -8.19 22.15 -7.89
N LEU A 61 -7.07 22.76 -8.23
CA LEU A 61 -6.45 22.66 -9.56
C LEU A 61 -6.14 21.20 -9.93
N LEU A 62 -5.54 20.45 -9.01
CA LEU A 62 -5.25 19.02 -9.24
C LEU A 62 -6.53 18.21 -9.45
N LYS A 63 -7.58 18.50 -8.69
CA LYS A 63 -8.84 17.76 -8.79
C LYS A 63 -9.58 18.05 -10.08
N TYR A 64 -9.74 19.34 -10.44
CA TYR A 64 -10.62 19.76 -11.53
C TYR A 64 -9.90 19.86 -12.88
N LEU A 65 -8.68 20.42 -12.89
CA LEU A 65 -7.92 20.62 -14.13
C LEU A 65 -7.14 19.37 -14.51
N PHE A 66 -6.38 18.78 -13.57
CA PHE A 66 -5.56 17.59 -13.84
C PHE A 66 -6.30 16.26 -13.63
N LYS A 67 -7.58 16.30 -13.20
CA LYS A 67 -8.41 15.12 -12.94
C LYS A 67 -7.74 14.10 -12.00
N MET A 68 -6.97 14.61 -11.05
CA MET A 68 -6.25 13.83 -10.04
C MET A 68 -6.87 14.00 -8.63
N PRO A 69 -8.05 13.41 -8.34
CA PRO A 69 -8.67 13.48 -7.03
C PRO A 69 -7.79 12.80 -5.96
N SER A 70 -7.96 13.19 -4.70
CA SER A 70 -7.39 12.44 -3.58
C SER A 70 -8.17 11.13 -3.44
N SER A 71 -7.50 9.99 -3.58
CA SER A 71 -8.10 8.67 -3.37
C SER A 71 -7.01 7.68 -2.99
N ILE A 72 -7.25 6.95 -1.89
CA ILE A 72 -6.36 5.90 -1.38
C ILE A 72 -6.51 4.61 -2.22
N GLU A 73 -7.70 4.40 -2.79
CA GLU A 73 -8.02 3.20 -3.58
C GLU A 73 -7.17 3.03 -4.85
N LYS A 74 -6.63 4.15 -5.37
CA LYS A 74 -5.81 4.15 -6.60
C LYS A 74 -4.37 3.65 -6.40
N GLY A 75 -4.02 3.22 -5.18
CA GLY A 75 -2.73 2.65 -4.86
C GLY A 75 -1.63 3.67 -4.54
N VAL A 76 -0.56 3.16 -3.93
CA VAL A 76 0.55 3.97 -3.39
C VAL A 76 1.27 4.78 -4.48
N GLY A 77 1.47 4.20 -5.66
CA GLY A 77 2.14 4.88 -6.78
C GLY A 77 1.38 6.11 -7.28
N TYR A 78 0.04 6.04 -7.29
CA TYR A 78 -0.81 7.19 -7.66
C TYR A 78 -0.70 8.31 -6.62
N ILE A 79 -0.78 7.96 -5.33
CA ILE A 79 -0.67 8.93 -4.22
C ILE A 79 0.68 9.65 -4.27
N PHE A 80 1.76 8.91 -4.51
CA PHE A 80 3.10 9.46 -4.64
C PHE A 80 3.19 10.47 -5.80
N ARG A 81 2.73 10.10 -7.01
CA ARG A 81 2.73 10.97 -8.19
C ARG A 81 1.88 12.22 -7.98
N ARG A 82 0.67 12.07 -7.41
CA ARG A 82 -0.20 13.19 -7.08
C ARG A 82 0.45 14.16 -6.09
N ASN A 83 1.07 13.65 -5.04
CA ASN A 83 1.76 14.48 -4.05
C ASN A 83 2.96 15.21 -4.64
N LEU A 84 3.70 14.59 -5.57
CA LEU A 84 4.78 15.25 -6.28
C LEU A 84 4.27 16.40 -7.16
N CYS A 85 3.22 16.16 -7.95
CA CYS A 85 2.57 17.20 -8.75
C CYS A 85 2.03 18.34 -7.86
N PHE A 86 1.38 18.00 -6.73
CA PHE A 86 0.94 19.00 -5.75
C PHE A 86 2.11 19.85 -5.28
N GLN A 87 3.21 19.23 -4.89
CA GLN A 87 4.37 19.93 -4.35
C GLN A 87 4.98 20.90 -5.37
N LEU A 88 5.14 20.48 -6.63
CA LEU A 88 5.66 21.32 -7.70
C LEU A 88 4.76 22.52 -7.98
N ILE A 89 3.46 22.30 -8.19
CA ILE A 89 2.50 23.37 -8.50
C ILE A 89 2.37 24.33 -7.31
N ASN A 90 2.24 23.78 -6.07
CA ASN A 90 2.08 24.58 -4.87
C ASN A 90 3.32 25.45 -4.59
N THR A 91 4.52 24.93 -4.81
CA THR A 91 5.76 25.70 -4.62
C THR A 91 5.81 26.91 -5.54
N LEU A 92 5.50 26.73 -6.83
CA LEU A 92 5.46 27.84 -7.79
C LEU A 92 4.36 28.86 -7.44
N LEU A 93 3.15 28.39 -7.14
CA LEU A 93 2.01 29.24 -6.79
C LEU A 93 2.29 30.08 -5.55
N ILE A 94 2.76 29.43 -4.47
CA ILE A 94 3.05 30.14 -3.19
C ILE A 94 4.21 31.11 -3.36
N SER A 95 5.26 30.75 -4.11
CA SER A 95 6.38 31.66 -4.37
C SER A 95 5.93 32.91 -5.10
N LEU A 96 5.04 32.78 -6.08
CA LEU A 96 4.48 33.90 -6.82
C LEU A 96 3.59 34.77 -5.92
N VAL A 97 2.70 34.19 -5.15
CA VAL A 97 1.82 34.89 -4.21
C VAL A 97 2.66 35.65 -3.16
N LEU A 98 3.70 35.05 -2.61
CA LEU A 98 4.58 35.66 -1.64
C LEU A 98 5.43 36.79 -2.25
N CYS A 99 5.87 36.64 -3.50
CA CYS A 99 6.60 37.69 -4.20
C CYS A 99 5.73 38.96 -4.37
N PHE A 100 4.45 38.77 -4.74
CA PHE A 100 3.50 39.90 -4.78
C PHE A 100 3.23 40.48 -3.38
N TYR A 101 3.05 39.62 -2.36
CA TYR A 101 2.88 40.07 -0.98
C TYR A 101 4.06 40.89 -0.49
N ARG A 102 5.31 40.48 -0.76
CA ARG A 102 6.54 41.22 -0.47
C ARG A 102 6.52 42.60 -1.14
N HIS A 103 6.16 42.64 -2.40
CA HIS A 103 6.11 43.89 -3.16
C HIS A 103 5.09 44.87 -2.61
N PHE A 104 3.86 44.46 -2.34
CA PHE A 104 2.79 45.38 -1.94
C PHE A 104 2.83 45.76 -0.46
N PHE A 105 3.27 44.87 0.43
CA PHE A 105 3.17 45.09 1.88
C PHE A 105 4.53 45.27 2.57
N LEU A 106 5.58 44.58 2.13
CA LEU A 106 6.88 44.63 2.81
C LEU A 106 7.86 45.62 2.18
N SER A 107 7.65 46.07 0.95
CA SER A 107 8.54 47.01 0.27
C SER A 107 8.53 48.41 0.89
N ASN A 108 7.49 48.77 1.67
CA ASN A 108 7.37 50.07 2.30
C ASN A 108 8.47 50.35 3.34
N LEU A 109 8.96 49.33 4.03
CA LEU A 109 10.03 49.44 5.03
C LEU A 109 11.37 48.90 4.53
N VAL A 110 11.31 47.93 3.59
CA VAL A 110 12.48 47.24 3.07
C VAL A 110 12.47 47.34 1.55
N GLU A 111 13.23 48.27 0.99
CA GLU A 111 13.28 48.50 -0.46
C GLU A 111 13.68 47.29 -1.27
N GLY A 112 14.46 46.38 -0.67
CA GLY A 112 14.84 45.11 -1.27
C GLY A 112 13.67 44.14 -1.58
N ASN A 113 12.45 44.42 -1.09
CA ASN A 113 11.26 43.60 -1.36
C ASN A 113 10.47 44.01 -2.63
N ARG A 114 10.97 44.93 -3.42
CA ARG A 114 10.34 45.33 -4.70
C ARG A 114 10.32 44.13 -5.67
N LEU A 115 9.33 44.11 -6.56
CA LEU A 115 9.19 43.07 -7.55
C LEU A 115 10.41 43.03 -8.48
N SER A 116 11.19 41.94 -8.40
CA SER A 116 12.35 41.66 -9.25
C SER A 116 12.49 40.16 -9.46
N TRP A 117 13.22 39.77 -10.49
CA TRP A 117 13.53 38.36 -10.73
C TRP A 117 14.36 37.75 -9.60
N ASP A 118 15.30 38.51 -9.04
CA ASP A 118 16.13 38.06 -7.91
C ASP A 118 15.29 37.73 -6.68
N ASN A 119 14.32 38.62 -6.35
CA ASN A 119 13.40 38.41 -5.24
C ASN A 119 12.46 37.25 -5.46
N PHE A 120 12.07 37.01 -6.71
CA PHE A 120 11.27 35.83 -7.05
C PHE A 120 12.08 34.53 -6.87
N PHE A 121 13.32 34.48 -7.39
CA PHE A 121 14.18 33.28 -7.25
C PHE A 121 14.59 33.04 -5.79
N GLU A 122 14.88 34.07 -5.01
CA GLU A 122 15.12 33.98 -3.56
C GLU A 122 13.92 33.34 -2.85
N THR A 123 12.72 33.88 -3.08
CA THR A 123 11.48 33.36 -2.51
C THR A 123 11.21 31.91 -2.94
N LEU A 124 11.39 31.62 -4.24
CA LEU A 124 11.23 30.28 -4.80
C LEU A 124 12.18 29.28 -4.14
N LEU A 125 13.44 29.64 -3.95
CA LEU A 125 14.45 28.78 -3.33
C LEU A 125 14.09 28.46 -1.88
N ILE A 126 13.68 29.44 -1.09
CA ILE A 126 13.28 29.24 0.31
C ILE A 126 12.04 28.33 0.37
N ILE A 127 11.02 28.61 -0.43
CA ILE A 127 9.78 27.81 -0.44
C ILE A 127 10.04 26.41 -0.99
N ALA A 128 10.90 26.25 -2.00
CA ALA A 128 11.28 24.95 -2.54
C ALA A 128 12.01 24.11 -1.49
N PHE A 129 12.93 24.70 -0.73
CA PHE A 129 13.61 24.01 0.37
C PHE A 129 12.64 23.54 1.45
N CYS A 130 11.76 24.43 1.94
CA CYS A 130 10.74 24.09 2.92
C CYS A 130 9.80 22.99 2.38
N SER A 131 9.37 23.12 1.13
CA SER A 131 8.52 22.15 0.45
C SER A 131 9.20 20.78 0.33
N PHE A 132 10.50 20.74 0.01
CA PHE A 132 11.29 19.53 -0.06
C PHE A 132 11.35 18.80 1.30
N VAL A 133 11.71 19.53 2.38
CA VAL A 133 11.79 18.97 3.74
C VAL A 133 10.43 18.39 4.19
N ILE A 134 9.35 19.16 3.98
CA ILE A 134 7.99 18.70 4.29
C ILE A 134 7.63 17.47 3.45
N GLY A 135 7.97 17.48 2.16
CA GLY A 135 7.72 16.36 1.25
C GLY A 135 8.43 15.08 1.68
N LEU A 136 9.68 15.18 2.13
CA LEU A 136 10.43 14.06 2.71
C LEU A 136 9.75 13.53 3.97
N TYR A 137 9.42 14.39 4.93
CA TYR A 137 8.75 13.99 6.17
C TYR A 137 7.47 13.21 5.90
N TRP A 138 6.58 13.73 5.06
CA TRP A 138 5.31 13.06 4.75
C TRP A 138 5.50 11.76 3.98
N ARG A 139 6.49 11.67 3.08
CA ARG A 139 6.84 10.42 2.39
C ARG A 139 7.26 9.32 3.36
N PHE A 140 8.15 9.66 4.31
CA PHE A 140 8.57 8.70 5.32
C PHE A 140 7.42 8.29 6.23
N LYS A 141 6.60 9.23 6.68
CA LYS A 141 5.45 8.97 7.55
C LYS A 141 4.43 8.06 6.87
N PHE A 142 4.01 8.36 5.65
CA PHE A 142 3.05 7.53 4.92
C PHE A 142 3.61 6.14 4.60
N ARG A 143 4.88 6.05 4.22
CA ARG A 143 5.53 4.76 3.99
C ARG A 143 5.58 3.92 5.27
N SER A 144 5.93 4.51 6.39
CA SER A 144 5.97 3.84 7.69
C SER A 144 4.58 3.33 8.11
N GLN A 145 3.54 4.16 7.96
CA GLN A 145 2.16 3.77 8.28
C GLN A 145 1.67 2.63 7.37
N TYR A 146 1.97 2.69 6.08
CA TYR A 146 1.61 1.62 5.15
C TYR A 146 2.29 0.30 5.50
N LEU A 147 3.60 0.33 5.78
CA LEU A 147 4.36 -0.86 6.17
C LEU A 147 3.87 -1.43 7.51
N ALA A 148 3.51 -0.57 8.48
CA ALA A 148 2.96 -1.00 9.75
C ALA A 148 1.60 -1.71 9.57
N ALA A 149 0.72 -1.17 8.74
CA ALA A 149 -0.58 -1.78 8.43
C ALA A 149 -0.42 -3.13 7.71
N GLU A 150 0.49 -3.23 6.74
CA GLU A 150 0.80 -4.48 6.04
C GLU A 150 1.36 -5.55 6.98
N LEU A 151 2.25 -5.14 7.90
CA LEU A 151 2.81 -6.04 8.92
C LEU A 151 1.72 -6.56 9.87
N GLU A 152 0.83 -5.68 10.33
CA GLU A 152 -0.26 -6.04 11.22
C GLU A 152 -1.24 -7.01 10.57
N GLU A 153 -1.60 -6.77 9.30
CA GLU A 153 -2.46 -7.67 8.54
C GLU A 153 -1.80 -9.05 8.36
N THR A 154 -0.52 -9.07 8.03
CA THR A 154 0.25 -10.33 7.90
C THR A 154 0.31 -11.10 9.21
N LYS A 155 0.48 -10.40 10.34
CA LYS A 155 0.45 -11.04 11.67
C LYS A 155 -0.91 -11.67 11.96
N ARG A 156 -2.01 -10.95 11.73
CA ARG A 156 -3.38 -11.46 11.93
C ARG A 156 -3.65 -12.71 11.11
N LEU A 157 -3.24 -12.72 9.85
CA LEU A 157 -3.40 -13.90 8.98
C LEU A 157 -2.57 -15.08 9.50
N ASN A 158 -1.34 -14.86 9.94
CA ASN A 158 -0.50 -15.92 10.51
C ASN A 158 -1.05 -16.45 11.85
N GLU A 159 -1.64 -15.60 12.68
CA GLU A 159 -2.34 -16.03 13.88
C GLU A 159 -3.55 -16.90 13.55
N ALA A 160 -4.36 -16.52 12.57
CA ALA A 160 -5.49 -17.31 12.10
C ALA A 160 -5.05 -18.70 11.60
N ILE A 161 -3.99 -18.76 10.77
CA ILE A 161 -3.41 -20.02 10.30
C ILE A 161 -2.97 -20.91 11.47
N LYS A 162 -2.30 -20.31 12.46
CA LYS A 162 -1.85 -21.05 13.65
C LYS A 162 -3.01 -21.61 14.47
N TYR A 163 -4.09 -20.84 14.63
CA TYR A 163 -5.31 -21.31 15.30
C TYR A 163 -5.95 -22.48 14.57
N THR A 164 -6.11 -22.40 13.25
CA THR A 164 -6.68 -23.47 12.43
C THR A 164 -5.86 -24.73 12.52
N ASN A 165 -4.54 -24.63 12.38
CA ASN A 165 -3.63 -25.78 12.47
C ASN A 165 -3.64 -26.42 13.88
N THR A 166 -3.75 -25.61 14.95
CA THR A 166 -3.81 -26.12 16.32
C THR A 166 -5.13 -26.84 16.59
N GLN A 167 -6.26 -26.33 16.08
CA GLN A 167 -7.57 -26.99 16.24
C GLN A 167 -7.61 -28.33 15.50
N THR A 168 -7.02 -28.41 14.30
CA THR A 168 -6.93 -29.65 13.53
C THR A 168 -6.13 -30.71 14.28
N LEU A 169 -5.00 -30.34 14.93
CA LEU A 169 -4.20 -31.23 15.74
C LEU A 169 -4.91 -31.69 17.02
N THR A 170 -5.67 -30.80 17.69
CA THR A 170 -6.40 -31.12 18.92
C THR A 170 -7.60 -32.00 18.66
N GLN A 171 -8.29 -31.81 17.54
CA GLN A 171 -9.39 -32.70 17.09
C GLN A 171 -8.90 -34.08 16.67
N SER A 172 -7.71 -34.16 16.07
CA SER A 172 -7.08 -35.46 15.70
C SER A 172 -6.73 -36.32 16.94
N ASN A 173 -6.41 -35.69 18.07
CA ASN A 173 -6.06 -36.40 19.30
C ASN A 173 -7.27 -36.83 20.15
N ASN A 174 -8.48 -36.29 19.93
CA ASN A 174 -9.66 -36.57 20.75
C ASN A 174 -10.78 -37.36 20.05
N GLN A 175 -10.58 -37.77 18.79
CA GLN A 175 -11.58 -38.57 18.06
C GLN A 175 -10.97 -39.83 17.49
N THR A 176 -10.85 -40.84 18.34
CA THR A 176 -11.00 -42.22 17.88
C THR A 176 -12.41 -42.35 17.29
N VAL A 177 -12.48 -42.63 15.98
CA VAL A 177 -13.68 -43.06 15.25
C VAL A 177 -14.84 -42.04 15.18
N LYS A 178 -14.75 -41.09 14.24
CA LYS A 178 -15.89 -40.66 13.41
C LYS A 178 -15.35 -40.05 12.13
N GLN A 179 -15.59 -40.76 11.01
CA GLN A 179 -15.58 -40.31 9.62
C GLN A 179 -14.78 -39.01 9.36
N SER A 180 -13.47 -39.14 9.13
CA SER A 180 -12.76 -38.14 8.35
C SER A 180 -13.42 -38.17 6.96
N ASN A 181 -13.97 -37.05 6.52
CA ASN A 181 -14.32 -36.82 5.12
C ASN A 181 -13.02 -36.78 4.30
N ASN A 182 -12.39 -37.96 4.14
CA ASN A 182 -11.35 -38.21 3.14
C ASN A 182 -12.05 -38.25 1.79
N GLN A 183 -12.49 -37.07 1.30
CA GLN A 183 -12.97 -36.96 -0.06
C GLN A 183 -11.80 -37.23 -0.99
N ALA A 184 -11.78 -38.42 -1.55
CA ALA A 184 -10.85 -38.76 -2.59
C ALA A 184 -11.18 -37.93 -3.84
N ILE A 185 -10.22 -37.17 -4.33
CA ILE A 185 -10.31 -36.45 -5.57
C ILE A 185 -9.52 -37.16 -6.66
N THR A 186 -10.08 -37.19 -7.86
CA THR A 186 -9.38 -37.72 -9.03
C THR A 186 -9.04 -36.57 -9.96
N LEU A 187 -7.76 -36.30 -10.12
CA LEU A 187 -7.23 -35.32 -11.07
C LEU A 187 -6.90 -36.05 -12.37
N SER A 188 -7.60 -35.71 -13.44
CA SER A 188 -7.41 -36.33 -14.76
C SER A 188 -6.74 -35.37 -15.73
N GLY A 189 -5.77 -35.88 -16.47
CA GLY A 189 -5.14 -35.13 -17.56
C GLY A 189 -5.94 -35.24 -18.87
N SER A 190 -5.38 -34.66 -19.93
CA SER A 190 -5.88 -34.80 -21.32
C SER A 190 -5.57 -36.19 -21.91
N THR A 191 -4.73 -36.96 -21.24
CA THR A 191 -4.38 -38.37 -21.54
C THR A 191 -5.09 -39.27 -20.54
N SER A 192 -4.99 -40.59 -20.72
CA SER A 192 -5.58 -41.59 -19.81
C SER A 192 -4.98 -41.61 -18.40
N GLU A 193 -4.02 -40.72 -18.11
CA GLU A 193 -3.38 -40.61 -16.81
C GLU A 193 -4.27 -39.89 -15.83
N SER A 194 -4.43 -40.42 -14.64
CA SER A 194 -5.15 -39.82 -13.53
C SER A 194 -4.45 -40.10 -12.20
N ILE A 195 -4.58 -39.14 -11.27
CA ILE A 195 -4.05 -39.22 -9.91
C ILE A 195 -5.24 -39.16 -8.97
N THR A 196 -5.37 -40.17 -8.10
CA THR A 196 -6.38 -40.17 -7.04
C THR A 196 -5.70 -39.94 -5.70
N LEU A 197 -6.09 -38.93 -4.98
CA LEU A 197 -5.53 -38.56 -3.68
C LEU A 197 -6.62 -37.94 -2.78
N SER A 198 -6.35 -37.85 -1.48
CA SER A 198 -7.21 -37.09 -0.59
C SER A 198 -6.95 -35.60 -0.76
N ILE A 199 -8.00 -34.74 -0.65
CA ILE A 199 -7.85 -33.29 -0.68
C ILE A 199 -6.93 -32.80 0.45
N THR A 200 -6.89 -33.50 1.58
CA THR A 200 -6.00 -33.20 2.71
C THR A 200 -4.53 -33.42 2.39
N ASP A 201 -4.23 -34.30 1.45
CA ASP A 201 -2.87 -34.63 1.05
C ASP A 201 -2.35 -33.76 -0.07
N LEU A 202 -3.25 -33.02 -0.77
CA LEU A 202 -2.85 -32.04 -1.80
C LEU A 202 -2.14 -30.86 -1.17
N LEU A 203 -0.91 -30.58 -1.60
CA LEU A 203 -0.13 -29.42 -1.18
C LEU A 203 -0.35 -28.25 -2.14
N TYR A 204 0.10 -28.41 -3.37
CA TYR A 204 -0.07 -27.41 -4.43
C TYR A 204 0.13 -28.02 -5.81
N ILE A 205 -0.31 -27.31 -6.83
CA ILE A 205 -0.15 -27.70 -8.24
C ILE A 205 0.64 -26.58 -8.95
N GLU A 206 1.69 -26.97 -9.67
CA GLU A 206 2.54 -26.09 -10.45
C GLU A 206 2.29 -26.30 -11.95
N SER A 207 2.14 -25.23 -12.71
CA SER A 207 2.03 -25.27 -14.16
C SER A 207 3.42 -25.26 -14.81
N VAL A 208 3.75 -26.30 -15.56
CA VAL A 208 5.05 -26.47 -16.22
C VAL A 208 4.81 -26.75 -17.72
N GLY A 209 4.79 -25.69 -18.51
CA GLY A 209 4.50 -25.79 -19.94
C GLY A 209 3.09 -26.32 -20.22
N ASN A 210 2.99 -27.46 -20.89
CA ASN A 210 1.73 -28.15 -21.22
C ASN A 210 1.34 -29.21 -20.16
N TYR A 211 2.04 -29.24 -19.05
CA TYR A 211 1.83 -30.17 -17.94
C TYR A 211 1.54 -29.38 -16.66
N VAL A 212 0.92 -30.09 -15.72
CA VAL A 212 0.83 -29.66 -14.32
C VAL A 212 1.57 -30.68 -13.47
N LYS A 213 2.33 -30.19 -12.50
CA LYS A 213 3.02 -30.98 -11.50
C LYS A 213 2.24 -30.88 -10.20
N VAL A 214 1.72 -31.98 -9.72
CA VAL A 214 0.89 -32.12 -8.53
C VAL A 214 1.77 -32.54 -7.37
N TYR A 215 1.94 -31.69 -6.37
CA TYR A 215 2.67 -31.98 -5.14
C TYR A 215 1.68 -32.44 -4.07
N HIS A 216 1.92 -33.61 -3.51
CA HIS A 216 1.02 -34.19 -2.51
C HIS A 216 1.78 -35.06 -1.50
N LEU A 217 1.12 -35.36 -0.39
CA LEU A 217 1.62 -36.29 0.61
C LEU A 217 1.26 -37.72 0.22
N CYS A 218 2.21 -38.65 0.38
CA CYS A 218 2.01 -40.08 0.26
C CYS A 218 2.71 -40.77 1.43
N ASN A 219 1.93 -41.31 2.36
CA ASN A 219 2.45 -41.92 3.61
C ASN A 219 3.33 -40.96 4.45
N GLY A 220 3.04 -39.67 4.41
CA GLY A 220 3.81 -38.63 5.13
C GLY A 220 4.98 -38.04 4.34
N ASP A 221 5.38 -38.64 3.23
CA ASP A 221 6.43 -38.13 2.35
C ASP A 221 5.85 -37.29 1.23
N VAL A 222 6.56 -36.21 0.86
CA VAL A 222 6.20 -35.37 -0.27
C VAL A 222 6.54 -36.09 -1.58
N ARG A 223 5.52 -36.24 -2.43
CA ARG A 223 5.67 -36.76 -3.79
C ARG A 223 5.15 -35.74 -4.81
N SER A 224 5.56 -35.92 -6.04
CA SER A 224 5.09 -35.09 -7.14
C SER A 224 4.85 -35.97 -8.39
N ASP A 225 3.68 -35.82 -8.97
CA ASP A 225 3.28 -36.48 -10.20
C ASP A 225 2.98 -35.44 -11.29
N MET A 226 3.20 -35.83 -12.54
CA MET A 226 2.94 -34.97 -13.69
C MET A 226 1.71 -35.44 -14.45
N LEU A 227 0.83 -34.49 -14.78
CA LEU A 227 -0.33 -34.72 -15.65
C LEU A 227 -0.28 -33.79 -16.85
N ARG A 228 -0.63 -34.27 -18.02
CA ARG A 228 -0.80 -33.42 -19.18
C ARG A 228 -2.15 -32.73 -19.09
N ALA A 229 -2.15 -31.55 -18.47
CA ALA A 229 -3.33 -30.73 -18.22
C ALA A 229 -2.97 -29.25 -18.13
N THR A 230 -3.97 -28.40 -18.22
CA THR A 230 -3.80 -26.96 -17.98
C THR A 230 -4.16 -26.62 -16.53
N SER A 231 -3.54 -25.58 -15.98
CA SER A 231 -3.90 -25.09 -14.65
C SER A 231 -5.36 -24.62 -14.55
N LYS A 232 -5.99 -24.27 -15.68
CA LYS A 232 -7.41 -23.92 -15.72
C LYS A 232 -8.29 -25.17 -15.52
N GLN A 233 -7.97 -26.27 -16.18
CA GLN A 233 -8.67 -27.56 -15.97
C GLN A 233 -8.58 -28.02 -14.51
N MET A 234 -7.39 -27.88 -13.89
CA MET A 234 -7.23 -28.20 -12.47
C MET A 234 -8.05 -27.28 -11.57
N GLU A 235 -8.10 -25.99 -11.87
CA GLU A 235 -8.93 -25.02 -11.12
C GLU A 235 -10.42 -25.36 -11.24
N GLU A 236 -10.90 -25.78 -12.42
CA GLU A 236 -12.27 -26.20 -12.65
C GLU A 236 -12.59 -27.52 -11.89
N THR A 237 -11.69 -28.49 -11.93
CA THR A 237 -11.85 -29.78 -11.21
C THR A 237 -11.89 -29.59 -9.69
N LEU A 238 -11.17 -28.60 -9.17
CA LEU A 238 -11.05 -28.30 -7.74
C LEU A 238 -11.98 -27.20 -7.26
N MET A 239 -12.95 -26.78 -8.08
CA MET A 239 -13.85 -25.66 -7.79
C MET A 239 -14.73 -25.88 -6.54
N ASP A 240 -15.07 -27.13 -6.25
CA ASP A 240 -15.88 -27.51 -5.08
C ASP A 240 -15.08 -27.51 -3.77
N TYR A 241 -13.76 -27.29 -3.85
CA TYR A 241 -12.86 -27.25 -2.69
C TYR A 241 -12.39 -25.83 -2.40
N PRO A 242 -13.07 -25.08 -1.52
CA PRO A 242 -12.77 -23.66 -1.26
C PRO A 242 -11.39 -23.43 -0.65
N THR A 243 -10.77 -24.48 -0.10
CA THR A 243 -9.40 -24.44 0.40
C THR A 243 -8.36 -24.32 -0.70
N VAL A 244 -8.68 -24.75 -1.94
CA VAL A 244 -7.75 -24.70 -3.07
C VAL A 244 -7.99 -23.45 -3.89
N VAL A 245 -7.00 -22.59 -3.96
CA VAL A 245 -7.10 -21.31 -4.67
C VAL A 245 -5.92 -21.08 -5.60
N ARG A 246 -6.18 -20.37 -6.69
CA ARG A 246 -5.12 -19.89 -7.57
C ARG A 246 -4.44 -18.69 -6.91
N CYS A 247 -3.19 -18.85 -6.47
CA CYS A 247 -2.38 -17.76 -5.90
C CYS A 247 -1.53 -17.05 -6.96
N HIS A 248 -1.12 -17.77 -8.01
CA HIS A 248 -0.32 -17.22 -9.11
C HIS A 248 -0.73 -17.86 -10.44
N ARG A 249 -0.30 -17.26 -11.57
CA ARG A 249 -0.57 -17.84 -12.90
C ARG A 249 -0.05 -19.29 -13.04
N ALA A 250 1.03 -19.61 -12.32
CA ALA A 250 1.67 -20.91 -12.34
C ALA A 250 1.27 -21.83 -11.16
N PHE A 251 0.58 -21.31 -10.12
CA PHE A 251 0.34 -22.08 -8.90
C PHE A 251 -1.12 -22.05 -8.44
N LEU A 252 -1.67 -23.24 -8.17
CA LEU A 252 -2.85 -23.46 -7.33
C LEU A 252 -2.35 -24.04 -5.99
N VAL A 253 -2.84 -23.52 -4.88
CA VAL A 253 -2.37 -23.89 -3.55
C VAL A 253 -3.53 -24.34 -2.68
N ASN A 254 -3.33 -25.37 -1.89
CA ASN A 254 -4.23 -25.75 -0.81
C ASN A 254 -3.87 -24.92 0.43
N LEU A 255 -4.72 -23.97 0.79
CA LEU A 255 -4.48 -23.03 1.89
C LEU A 255 -4.40 -23.74 3.26
N ALA A 256 -5.05 -24.92 3.42
CA ALA A 256 -4.95 -25.73 4.62
C ALA A 256 -3.53 -26.28 4.86
N GLN A 257 -2.70 -26.31 3.81
CA GLN A 257 -1.32 -26.81 3.84
C GLN A 257 -0.28 -25.67 3.88
N VAL A 258 -0.73 -24.43 4.15
CA VAL A 258 0.16 -23.28 4.32
C VAL A 258 0.63 -23.20 5.77
N GLU A 259 1.94 -23.11 5.97
CA GLU A 259 2.56 -22.93 7.30
C GLU A 259 2.43 -21.48 7.75
N LYS A 260 2.80 -20.54 6.88
CA LYS A 260 2.79 -19.10 7.17
C LYS A 260 2.78 -18.25 5.91
N ILE A 261 2.38 -17.01 6.09
CA ILE A 261 2.43 -15.95 5.07
C ILE A 261 3.63 -15.05 5.36
N VAL A 262 4.41 -14.74 4.32
CA VAL A 262 5.51 -13.77 4.38
C VAL A 262 5.21 -12.65 3.41
N SER A 263 5.32 -11.39 3.88
CA SER A 263 5.27 -10.22 3.02
C SER A 263 6.68 -9.61 2.92
N GLN A 264 7.19 -9.55 1.70
CA GLN A 264 8.50 -8.97 1.42
C GLN A 264 8.38 -7.95 0.30
N SER A 265 8.68 -6.68 0.61
CA SER A 265 8.66 -5.57 -0.37
C SER A 265 7.32 -5.40 -1.09
N GLY A 266 6.20 -5.63 -0.39
CA GLY A 266 4.86 -5.53 -0.98
C GLY A 266 4.45 -6.72 -1.85
N THR A 267 5.20 -7.84 -1.77
CA THR A 267 4.89 -9.09 -2.45
C THR A 267 4.57 -10.16 -1.40
N MET A 268 3.37 -10.71 -1.47
CA MET A 268 2.91 -11.80 -0.60
C MET A 268 3.47 -13.13 -1.10
N GLN A 269 3.96 -13.96 -0.18
CA GLN A 269 4.39 -15.34 -0.44
C GLN A 269 3.76 -16.27 0.59
N LEU A 270 3.42 -17.47 0.16
CA LEU A 270 2.91 -18.56 0.99
C LEU A 270 4.02 -19.57 1.23
N VAL A 271 4.35 -19.84 2.48
CA VAL A 271 5.30 -20.87 2.86
C VAL A 271 4.51 -22.15 3.10
N MET A 272 4.84 -23.22 2.37
CA MET A 272 4.12 -24.49 2.45
C MET A 272 4.62 -25.31 3.63
N GLN A 273 3.70 -26.05 4.26
CA GLN A 273 4.07 -27.13 5.19
C GLN A 273 4.81 -28.24 4.42
N HIS A 274 5.60 -29.02 5.10
CA HIS A 274 6.32 -30.19 4.59
C HIS A 274 7.41 -29.90 3.55
N THR A 275 7.20 -29.01 2.58
CA THR A 275 8.20 -28.66 1.55
C THR A 275 9.00 -27.41 1.91
N HIS A 276 8.43 -26.52 2.73
CA HIS A 276 8.95 -25.16 3.02
C HIS A 276 9.15 -24.30 1.78
N ASP A 277 8.51 -24.65 0.66
CA ASP A 277 8.55 -23.86 -0.57
C ASP A 277 7.84 -22.53 -0.40
N ASN A 278 8.41 -21.49 -1.00
CA ASN A 278 7.85 -20.14 -1.02
C ASN A 278 7.09 -19.93 -2.33
N LEU A 279 5.75 -20.04 -2.29
CA LEU A 279 4.91 -19.82 -3.44
C LEU A 279 4.53 -18.35 -3.58
N PRO A 280 4.83 -17.70 -4.72
CA PRO A 280 4.49 -16.28 -4.91
C PRO A 280 2.99 -16.09 -5.11
N VAL A 281 2.43 -15.00 -4.54
CA VAL A 281 1.06 -14.58 -4.79
C VAL A 281 1.07 -13.39 -5.73
N SER A 282 0.35 -13.49 -6.86
CA SER A 282 0.24 -12.37 -7.79
C SER A 282 -0.58 -11.23 -7.17
N ARG A 283 -0.27 -9.99 -7.53
CA ARG A 283 -0.99 -8.81 -7.02
C ARG A 283 -2.50 -8.88 -7.27
N THR A 284 -2.90 -9.43 -8.39
CA THR A 284 -4.32 -9.63 -8.76
C THR A 284 -5.02 -10.66 -7.89
N ASN A 285 -4.30 -11.66 -7.39
CA ASN A 285 -4.86 -12.75 -6.60
C ASN A 285 -4.72 -12.53 -5.07
N THR A 286 -3.99 -11.51 -4.64
CA THR A 286 -3.77 -11.22 -3.21
C THR A 286 -5.09 -11.07 -2.45
N ALA A 287 -6.06 -10.34 -3.01
CA ALA A 287 -7.36 -10.15 -2.38
C ALA A 287 -8.15 -11.48 -2.27
N LYS A 288 -8.12 -12.30 -3.35
CA LYS A 288 -8.77 -13.62 -3.38
C LYS A 288 -8.18 -14.56 -2.32
N VAL A 289 -6.85 -14.62 -2.24
CA VAL A 289 -6.13 -15.46 -1.26
C VAL A 289 -6.44 -15.01 0.17
N LYS A 290 -6.39 -13.71 0.47
CA LYS A 290 -6.73 -13.17 1.79
C LYS A 290 -8.18 -13.47 2.19
N SER A 291 -9.12 -13.28 1.29
CA SER A 291 -10.53 -13.60 1.51
C SER A 291 -10.74 -15.09 1.79
N ALA A 292 -10.05 -15.97 1.08
CA ALA A 292 -10.13 -17.40 1.29
C ALA A 292 -9.57 -17.83 2.66
N PHE A 293 -8.47 -17.20 3.13
CA PHE A 293 -7.96 -17.46 4.49
C PHE A 293 -8.93 -17.00 5.59
N ASN A 294 -9.69 -15.92 5.37
CA ASN A 294 -10.66 -15.45 6.36
C ASN A 294 -11.92 -16.34 6.45
N ASN A 295 -12.13 -17.23 5.48
CA ASN A 295 -13.26 -18.14 5.40
C ASN A 295 -12.91 -19.59 5.80
N LEU A 296 -11.64 -19.86 6.11
CA LEU A 296 -11.14 -21.12 6.67
C LEU A 296 -11.34 -21.14 8.18
#